data_4632837fccaf63c2dcff60fbf51410de
#
_entry.id   4632837fccaf63c2dcff60fbf51410de
#
_cell.length_a   1.000
_cell.length_b   1.000
_cell.length_c   1.000
_cell.angle_alpha   90.00
_cell.angle_beta   90.00
_cell.angle_gamma   90.00
#
_symmetry.space_group_name_H-M   'P 1'
#
loop_
_entity.id
_entity.type
_entity.pdbx_description
1 polymer ?
#
loop_
_entity_poly.entity_id
_entity_poly.type
_entity_poly.pdbx_seq_one_letter_code
_entity_poly.pdbx_strand_id
1 'polypeptide(L)'
;MAKIGYARVSTQDQSLDGQIDTLKEYGCERIFSEKASGRKTKRTELDKYLDYLREGDILVIYKLDRLGRTTKQLIELSQWLDDNSIDLHIIDMNVSTKDAMGKMFFTMMSAFAELEANLLSERTKKGLEAARARGRKGGRPSLPDHKKREIKFLYDEQKHTGEEIAKQTGVSRSTVYRIIKMK
;
A
#
# COMPACT_ATOMS: atom_id res chain seq x y z
N MET A 1 -19.09 -26.07 -2.38
CA MET A 1 -19.40 -24.65 -2.68
C MET A 1 -19.99 -24.08 -1.39
N ALA A 2 -19.14 -23.61 -0.50
CA ALA A 2 -19.53 -23.04 0.78
C ALA A 2 -19.61 -21.52 0.68
N LYS A 3 -20.55 -20.90 1.41
CA LYS A 3 -20.62 -19.45 1.57
C LYS A 3 -19.89 -19.05 2.83
N ILE A 4 -18.79 -18.34 2.68
CA ILE A 4 -17.95 -17.92 3.79
C ILE A 4 -18.03 -16.40 3.94
N GLY A 5 -18.46 -15.93 5.10
CA GLY A 5 -18.67 -14.51 5.40
C GLY A 5 -17.42 -13.84 5.97
N TYR A 6 -17.20 -12.58 5.61
CA TYR A 6 -16.21 -11.73 6.24
C TYR A 6 -16.82 -10.41 6.71
N ALA A 7 -16.65 -10.10 8.00
CA ALA A 7 -17.11 -8.88 8.64
C ALA A 7 -15.94 -8.08 9.22
N ARG A 8 -15.94 -6.76 9.04
CA ARG A 8 -14.91 -5.88 9.60
C ARG A 8 -15.53 -4.60 10.14
N VAL A 9 -15.08 -4.18 11.34
CA VAL A 9 -15.42 -2.88 11.90
C VAL A 9 -14.15 -2.11 12.29
N SER A 10 -14.21 -0.78 12.18
CA SER A 10 -13.26 0.12 12.83
C SER A 10 -13.69 0.32 14.29
N THR A 11 -12.76 0.68 15.17
CA THR A 11 -12.94 0.78 16.63
C THR A 11 -13.98 1.82 17.13
N GLN A 12 -14.64 2.54 16.25
CA GLN A 12 -15.69 3.51 16.60
C GLN A 12 -16.98 3.21 15.83
N ASP A 13 -18.06 2.95 16.56
CA ASP A 13 -19.47 3.11 16.23
C ASP A 13 -20.16 2.26 15.16
N GLN A 14 -19.65 1.12 14.73
CA GLN A 14 -20.47 0.21 13.92
C GLN A 14 -20.65 -1.14 14.60
N SER A 15 -21.89 -1.56 14.78
CA SER A 15 -22.22 -2.87 15.29
C SER A 15 -21.69 -3.95 14.35
N LEU A 16 -20.71 -4.71 14.83
CA LEU A 16 -20.25 -5.93 14.18
C LEU A 16 -21.40 -6.94 14.08
N ASP A 17 -22.27 -6.91 15.06
CA ASP A 17 -23.38 -7.84 15.20
C ASP A 17 -24.36 -7.73 14.01
N GLY A 18 -24.71 -6.51 13.57
CA GLY A 18 -25.55 -6.32 12.39
C GLY A 18 -24.98 -6.86 11.09
N GLN A 19 -23.64 -6.78 10.90
CA GLN A 19 -22.99 -7.40 9.74
C GLN A 19 -23.01 -8.93 9.84
N ILE A 20 -22.75 -9.47 11.03
CA ILE A 20 -22.77 -10.91 11.29
C ILE A 20 -24.18 -11.46 11.06
N ASP A 21 -25.20 -10.78 11.53
CA ASP A 21 -26.59 -11.22 11.35
C ASP A 21 -26.99 -11.22 9.87
N THR A 22 -26.66 -10.18 9.12
CA THR A 22 -26.89 -10.14 7.66
C THR A 22 -26.16 -11.29 6.94
N LEU A 23 -24.92 -11.59 7.32
CA LEU A 23 -24.17 -12.71 6.72
C LEU A 23 -24.78 -14.06 7.08
N LYS A 24 -25.31 -14.24 8.30
CA LYS A 24 -26.04 -15.45 8.69
C LYS A 24 -27.34 -15.59 7.90
N GLU A 25 -28.12 -14.52 7.78
CA GLU A 25 -29.38 -14.50 7.01
C GLU A 25 -29.12 -14.82 5.53
N TYR A 26 -27.99 -14.39 4.98
CA TYR A 26 -27.57 -14.74 3.63
C TYR A 26 -27.19 -16.22 3.48
N GLY A 27 -27.01 -16.93 4.59
CA GLY A 27 -26.69 -18.35 4.64
C GLY A 27 -25.19 -18.65 4.61
N CYS A 28 -24.37 -17.79 5.20
CA CYS A 28 -22.94 -18.09 5.37
C CYS A 28 -22.75 -19.21 6.41
N GLU A 29 -22.02 -20.25 6.02
CA GLU A 29 -21.71 -21.41 6.87
C GLU A 29 -20.68 -21.08 7.95
N ARG A 30 -19.76 -20.16 7.64
CA ARG A 30 -18.74 -19.67 8.54
C ARG A 30 -18.53 -18.18 8.34
N ILE A 31 -18.28 -17.46 9.44
CA ILE A 31 -18.06 -16.02 9.41
C ILE A 31 -16.77 -15.69 10.14
N PHE A 32 -15.86 -15.03 9.46
CA PHE A 32 -14.65 -14.45 10.05
C PHE A 32 -14.91 -12.98 10.35
N SER A 33 -14.46 -12.52 11.52
CA SER A 33 -14.67 -11.15 11.94
C SER A 33 -13.39 -10.50 12.45
N GLU A 34 -13.16 -9.24 12.06
CA GLU A 34 -11.99 -8.47 12.46
C GLU A 34 -12.39 -7.11 13.04
N LYS A 35 -11.82 -6.80 14.22
CA LYS A 35 -11.84 -5.44 14.78
C LYS A 35 -10.48 -4.79 14.46
N ALA A 36 -10.40 -4.02 13.39
CA ALA A 36 -9.15 -3.39 12.94
C ALA A 36 -9.15 -1.89 13.20
N SER A 37 -8.29 -1.41 14.10
CA SER A 37 -8.00 0.02 14.21
C SER A 37 -7.29 0.52 12.93
N GLY A 38 -7.66 1.71 12.45
CA GLY A 38 -7.23 2.28 11.16
C GLY A 38 -5.72 2.41 10.90
N ARG A 39 -4.86 2.10 11.89
CA ARG A 39 -3.41 2.26 11.82
C ARG A 39 -2.61 0.96 11.66
N LYS A 40 -3.19 -0.21 11.92
CA LYS A 40 -2.46 -1.48 11.76
C LYS A 40 -2.56 -1.99 10.33
N THR A 41 -1.41 -2.15 9.69
CA THR A 41 -1.25 -2.58 8.29
C THR A 41 -1.38 -4.10 8.11
N LYS A 42 -1.21 -4.88 9.16
CA LYS A 42 -1.33 -6.35 9.10
C LYS A 42 -2.78 -6.76 9.31
N ARG A 43 -3.35 -7.42 8.31
CA ARG A 43 -4.70 -7.99 8.31
C ARG A 43 -4.64 -9.48 8.58
N THR A 44 -4.16 -9.84 9.76
CA THR A 44 -3.95 -11.25 10.16
C THR A 44 -5.21 -12.10 10.05
N GLU A 45 -6.37 -11.53 10.27
CA GLU A 45 -7.64 -12.28 10.14
C GLU A 45 -8.10 -12.41 8.68
N LEU A 46 -7.88 -11.40 7.85
CA LEU A 46 -8.14 -11.51 6.41
C LEU A 46 -7.21 -12.54 5.77
N ASP A 47 -5.92 -12.54 6.13
CA ASP A 47 -4.94 -13.52 5.61
C ASP A 47 -5.37 -14.95 5.99
N LYS A 48 -5.69 -15.21 7.27
CA LYS A 48 -6.22 -16.51 7.72
C LYS A 48 -7.52 -16.90 7.02
N TYR A 49 -8.34 -15.91 6.72
CA TYR A 49 -9.58 -16.11 6.03
C TYR A 49 -9.36 -16.54 4.58
N LEU A 50 -8.45 -15.88 3.87
CA LEU A 50 -8.08 -16.24 2.50
C LEU A 50 -7.45 -17.64 2.45
N ASP A 51 -6.62 -17.99 3.42
CA ASP A 51 -6.02 -19.33 3.55
C ASP A 51 -7.09 -20.43 3.82
N TYR A 52 -8.24 -20.06 4.33
CA TYR A 52 -9.34 -20.99 4.60
C TYR A 52 -10.19 -21.29 3.37
N LEU A 53 -10.32 -20.35 2.43
CA LEU A 53 -11.12 -20.47 1.23
C LEU A 53 -10.58 -21.57 0.31
N ARG A 54 -11.49 -22.24 -0.37
CA ARG A 54 -11.17 -23.31 -1.33
C ARG A 54 -11.79 -22.99 -2.68
N GLU A 55 -11.27 -23.61 -3.72
CA GLU A 55 -11.83 -23.54 -5.06
C GLU A 55 -13.35 -23.85 -5.03
N GLY A 56 -14.11 -23.02 -5.70
CA GLY A 56 -15.57 -23.10 -5.78
C GLY A 56 -16.33 -22.53 -4.57
N ASP A 57 -15.65 -21.98 -3.55
CA ASP A 57 -16.30 -21.26 -2.46
C ASP A 57 -16.72 -19.86 -2.87
N ILE A 58 -17.64 -19.27 -2.10
CA ILE A 58 -18.10 -17.90 -2.29
C ILE A 58 -17.69 -17.07 -1.07
N LEU A 59 -16.84 -16.07 -1.29
CA LEU A 59 -16.55 -15.01 -0.34
C LEU A 59 -17.75 -14.07 -0.27
N VAL A 60 -18.36 -13.92 0.88
CA VAL A 60 -19.52 -13.04 1.09
C VAL A 60 -19.15 -11.89 2.02
N ILE A 61 -19.44 -10.67 1.58
CA ILE A 61 -19.25 -9.46 2.38
C ILE A 61 -20.52 -8.60 2.36
N TYR A 62 -20.72 -7.81 3.41
CA TYR A 62 -21.84 -6.89 3.43
C TYR A 62 -21.59 -5.69 2.49
N LYS A 63 -20.42 -5.03 2.59
CA LYS A 63 -20.01 -3.86 1.80
C LYS A 63 -18.58 -3.96 1.33
N LEU A 64 -18.30 -3.34 0.19
CA LEU A 64 -16.98 -3.37 -0.45
C LEU A 64 -15.86 -2.77 0.44
N ASP A 65 -16.16 -1.73 1.22
CA ASP A 65 -15.23 -1.07 2.13
C ASP A 65 -14.76 -1.97 3.29
N ARG A 66 -15.45 -3.09 3.51
CA ARG A 66 -15.03 -4.10 4.49
C ARG A 66 -13.83 -4.89 4.00
N LEU A 67 -13.74 -5.14 2.70
CA LEU A 67 -12.69 -5.95 2.09
C LEU A 67 -11.41 -5.16 1.80
N GLY A 68 -11.53 -3.94 1.28
CA GLY A 68 -10.41 -3.09 0.91
C GLY A 68 -10.57 -1.63 1.37
N ARG A 69 -9.46 -0.94 1.63
CA ARG A 69 -9.44 0.49 1.93
C ARG A 69 -9.15 1.34 0.69
N THR A 70 -8.56 0.74 -0.32
CA THR A 70 -8.21 1.39 -1.58
C THR A 70 -8.72 0.55 -2.74
N THR A 71 -9.05 1.18 -3.83
CA THR A 71 -9.47 0.52 -5.06
C THR A 71 -8.42 -0.50 -5.53
N LYS A 72 -7.13 -0.16 -5.41
CA LYS A 72 -6.02 -1.07 -5.74
C LYS A 72 -6.08 -2.38 -4.94
N GLN A 73 -6.27 -2.31 -3.62
CA GLN A 73 -6.37 -3.51 -2.78
C GLN A 73 -7.57 -4.39 -3.15
N LEU A 74 -8.69 -3.75 -3.51
CA LEU A 74 -9.89 -4.48 -3.93
C LEU A 74 -9.68 -5.22 -5.24
N ILE A 75 -8.98 -4.60 -6.19
CA ILE A 75 -8.65 -5.19 -7.48
C ILE A 75 -7.68 -6.35 -7.32
N GLU A 76 -6.59 -6.14 -6.57
CA GLU A 76 -5.59 -7.20 -6.30
C GLU A 76 -6.26 -8.41 -5.66
N LEU A 77 -7.16 -8.18 -4.71
CA LEU A 77 -7.89 -9.26 -4.05
C LEU A 77 -8.90 -9.93 -4.97
N SER A 78 -9.64 -9.15 -5.77
CA SER A 78 -10.59 -9.68 -6.76
C SER A 78 -9.88 -10.57 -7.79
N GLN A 79 -8.69 -10.17 -8.24
CA GLN A 79 -7.87 -10.95 -9.14
C GLN A 79 -7.39 -12.25 -8.49
N TRP A 80 -6.90 -12.16 -7.25
CA TRP A 80 -6.50 -13.33 -6.48
C TRP A 80 -7.66 -14.33 -6.29
N LEU A 81 -8.88 -13.84 -6.03
CA LEU A 81 -10.07 -14.68 -5.91
C LEU A 81 -10.38 -15.39 -7.24
N ASP A 82 -10.34 -14.66 -8.36
CA ASP A 82 -10.57 -15.22 -9.69
C ASP A 82 -9.52 -16.28 -10.04
N ASP A 83 -8.25 -16.01 -9.80
CA ASP A 83 -7.12 -16.93 -10.02
C ASP A 83 -7.25 -18.23 -9.19
N ASN A 84 -7.90 -18.16 -8.01
CA ASN A 84 -8.16 -19.32 -7.16
C ASN A 84 -9.57 -19.92 -7.35
N SER A 85 -10.30 -19.50 -8.37
CA SER A 85 -11.67 -19.97 -8.66
C SER A 85 -12.63 -19.78 -7.48
N ILE A 86 -12.52 -18.65 -6.78
CA ILE A 86 -13.38 -18.26 -5.66
C ILE A 86 -14.24 -17.08 -6.09
N ASP A 87 -15.56 -17.21 -5.95
CA ASP A 87 -16.49 -16.13 -6.25
C ASP A 87 -16.56 -15.10 -5.12
N LEU A 88 -16.80 -13.83 -5.47
CA LEU A 88 -17.08 -12.76 -4.51
C LEU A 88 -18.53 -12.32 -4.63
N HIS A 89 -19.24 -12.23 -3.50
CA HIS A 89 -20.59 -11.67 -3.44
C HIS A 89 -20.67 -10.50 -2.44
N ILE A 90 -21.21 -9.38 -2.90
CA ILE A 90 -21.40 -8.15 -2.11
C ILE A 90 -22.90 -7.97 -1.90
N ILE A 91 -23.35 -8.12 -0.66
CA ILE A 91 -24.79 -8.14 -0.32
C ILE A 91 -25.47 -6.78 -0.59
N ASP A 92 -24.88 -5.70 -0.11
CA ASP A 92 -25.39 -4.33 -0.20
C ASP A 92 -25.69 -3.91 -1.67
N MET A 93 -24.82 -4.29 -2.59
CA MET A 93 -24.93 -3.96 -4.01
C MET A 93 -25.59 -5.06 -4.84
N ASN A 94 -25.82 -6.24 -4.26
CA ASN A 94 -26.25 -7.46 -4.94
C ASN A 94 -25.40 -7.78 -6.17
N VAL A 95 -24.07 -7.65 -6.04
CA VAL A 95 -23.08 -7.90 -7.11
C VAL A 95 -22.31 -9.17 -6.81
N SER A 96 -22.22 -10.07 -7.80
CA SER A 96 -21.48 -11.33 -7.71
C SER A 96 -20.53 -11.49 -8.87
N THR A 97 -19.28 -11.88 -8.60
CA THR A 97 -18.31 -12.21 -9.67
C THR A 97 -18.68 -13.48 -10.44
N LYS A 98 -19.61 -14.26 -9.92
CA LYS A 98 -20.19 -15.42 -10.62
C LYS A 98 -20.95 -15.02 -11.89
N ASP A 99 -21.53 -13.83 -11.89
CA ASP A 99 -22.37 -13.33 -12.97
C ASP A 99 -21.54 -12.42 -13.91
N ALA A 100 -21.92 -12.38 -15.18
CA ALA A 100 -21.27 -11.53 -16.19
C ALA A 100 -21.30 -10.04 -15.79
N MET A 101 -22.39 -9.60 -15.15
CA MET A 101 -22.56 -8.23 -14.66
C MET A 101 -21.53 -7.90 -13.55
N GLY A 102 -21.32 -8.81 -12.61
CA GLY A 102 -20.31 -8.64 -11.56
C GLY A 102 -18.88 -8.64 -12.10
N LYS A 103 -18.56 -9.53 -13.04
CA LYS A 103 -17.26 -9.50 -13.73
C LYS A 103 -17.03 -8.19 -14.45
N MET A 104 -18.03 -7.68 -15.16
CA MET A 104 -17.98 -6.37 -15.81
C MET A 104 -17.75 -5.25 -14.77
N PHE A 105 -18.44 -5.27 -13.64
CA PHE A 105 -18.28 -4.29 -12.57
C PHE A 105 -16.82 -4.23 -12.07
N PHE A 106 -16.20 -5.37 -11.75
CA PHE A 106 -14.82 -5.40 -11.30
C PHE A 106 -13.83 -5.01 -12.41
N THR A 107 -14.10 -5.36 -13.66
CA THR A 107 -13.30 -4.91 -14.82
C THR A 107 -13.33 -3.39 -14.96
N MET A 108 -14.50 -2.78 -14.85
CA MET A 108 -14.63 -1.32 -14.86
C MET A 108 -13.92 -0.66 -13.67
N MET A 109 -14.05 -1.21 -12.47
CA MET A 109 -13.34 -0.71 -11.29
C MET A 109 -11.81 -0.74 -11.49
N SER A 110 -11.28 -1.80 -12.11
CA SER A 110 -9.87 -1.94 -12.44
C SER A 110 -9.42 -0.86 -13.44
N ALA A 111 -10.18 -0.64 -14.48
CA ALA A 111 -9.90 0.41 -15.47
C ALA A 111 -9.92 1.83 -14.86
N PHE A 112 -10.86 2.10 -13.95
CA PHE A 112 -10.91 3.39 -13.23
C PHE A 112 -9.71 3.59 -12.31
N ALA A 113 -9.26 2.55 -11.59
CA ALA A 113 -8.10 2.66 -10.73
C ALA A 113 -6.82 2.89 -11.52
N GLU A 114 -6.67 2.23 -12.66
CA GLU A 114 -5.54 2.46 -13.56
C GLU A 114 -5.54 3.89 -14.12
N LEU A 115 -6.70 4.39 -14.53
CA LEU A 115 -6.86 5.76 -14.98
C LEU A 115 -6.46 6.77 -13.90
N GLU A 116 -6.93 6.57 -12.65
CA GLU A 116 -6.59 7.44 -11.52
C GLU A 116 -5.08 7.44 -11.24
N ALA A 117 -4.45 6.26 -11.25
CA ALA A 117 -3.00 6.14 -11.07
C ALA A 117 -2.21 6.85 -12.19
N ASN A 118 -2.65 6.73 -13.43
CA ASN A 118 -2.04 7.40 -14.58
C ASN A 118 -2.16 8.94 -14.49
N LEU A 119 -3.35 9.43 -14.14
CA LEU A 119 -3.57 10.88 -13.93
C LEU A 119 -2.72 11.45 -12.80
N LEU A 120 -2.58 10.71 -11.69
CA LEU A 120 -1.72 11.08 -10.57
C LEU A 120 -0.24 11.10 -10.98
N SER A 121 0.20 10.11 -11.75
CA SER A 121 1.56 10.03 -12.31
C SER A 121 1.86 11.23 -13.21
N GLU A 122 0.95 11.58 -14.11
CA GLU A 122 1.10 12.73 -14.98
C GLU A 122 1.18 14.06 -14.20
N ARG A 123 0.30 14.24 -13.22
CA ARG A 123 0.34 15.44 -12.35
C ARG A 123 1.67 15.53 -11.61
N THR A 124 2.16 14.40 -11.09
CA THR A 124 3.44 14.35 -10.39
C THR A 124 4.60 14.69 -11.32
N LYS A 125 4.64 14.13 -12.55
CA LYS A 125 5.66 14.44 -13.56
C LYS A 125 5.67 15.93 -13.90
N LYS A 126 4.50 16.50 -14.22
CA LYS A 126 4.36 17.94 -14.50
C LYS A 126 4.81 18.81 -13.31
N GLY A 127 4.44 18.43 -12.09
CA GLY A 127 4.89 19.09 -10.86
C GLY A 127 6.42 19.05 -10.66
N LEU A 128 7.05 17.91 -10.93
CA LEU A 128 8.50 17.75 -10.86
C LEU A 128 9.23 18.56 -11.94
N GLU A 129 8.71 18.60 -13.16
CA GLU A 129 9.24 19.42 -14.26
C GLU A 129 9.19 20.91 -13.91
N ALA A 130 8.04 21.39 -13.43
CA ALA A 130 7.89 22.77 -12.98
C ALA A 130 8.81 23.11 -11.79
N ALA A 131 9.01 22.19 -10.86
CA ALA A 131 9.95 22.36 -9.74
C ALA A 131 11.40 22.45 -10.24
N ARG A 132 11.78 21.58 -11.18
CA ARG A 132 13.12 21.60 -11.80
C ARG A 132 13.38 22.88 -12.59
N ALA A 133 12.39 23.35 -13.34
CA ALA A 133 12.48 24.63 -14.07
C ALA A 133 12.69 25.84 -13.15
N ARG A 134 12.18 25.76 -11.91
CA ARG A 134 12.41 26.77 -10.85
C ARG A 134 13.69 26.52 -10.04
N GLY A 135 14.60 25.63 -10.50
CA GLY A 135 15.87 25.32 -9.83
C GLY A 135 15.73 24.44 -8.58
N ARG A 136 14.54 23.95 -8.25
CA ARG A 136 14.32 23.06 -7.12
C ARG A 136 14.68 21.62 -7.51
N LYS A 137 15.87 21.16 -7.10
CA LYS A 137 16.30 19.79 -7.29
C LYS A 137 15.86 18.96 -6.07
N GLY A 138 15.04 17.95 -6.30
CA GLY A 138 14.70 16.99 -5.26
C GLY A 138 15.93 16.15 -4.87
N GLY A 139 15.80 15.42 -3.77
CA GLY A 139 16.84 14.53 -3.26
C GLY A 139 17.38 14.97 -1.89
N ARG A 140 18.34 14.20 -1.36
CA ARG A 140 18.98 14.53 -0.09
C ARG A 140 19.78 15.85 -0.25
N PRO A 141 19.62 16.82 0.67
CA PRO A 141 20.41 18.05 0.64
C PRO A 141 21.92 17.75 0.58
N SER A 142 22.64 18.50 -0.24
CA SER A 142 24.08 18.37 -0.29
C SER A 142 24.70 18.78 1.06
N LEU A 143 25.87 18.20 1.37
CA LEU A 143 26.59 18.60 2.57
C LEU A 143 26.89 20.12 2.50
N PRO A 144 26.69 20.87 3.60
CA PRO A 144 26.99 22.29 3.63
C PRO A 144 28.44 22.58 3.21
N ASP A 145 28.68 23.72 2.53
CA ASP A 145 30.01 24.01 1.95
C ASP A 145 31.10 24.23 3.01
N HIS A 146 30.75 24.70 4.21
CA HIS A 146 31.70 24.77 5.32
C HIS A 146 32.19 23.36 5.71
N LYS A 147 31.32 22.36 5.79
CA LYS A 147 31.72 20.97 6.08
C LYS A 147 32.58 20.36 4.96
N LYS A 148 32.28 20.69 3.71
CA LYS A 148 33.15 20.24 2.60
C LYS A 148 34.54 20.84 2.67
N ARG A 149 34.63 22.13 3.02
CA ARG A 149 35.93 22.82 3.24
C ARG A 149 36.69 22.24 4.42
N GLU A 150 36.01 21.97 5.52
CA GLU A 150 36.59 21.32 6.70
C GLU A 150 37.19 19.94 6.35
N ILE A 151 36.46 19.11 5.62
CA ILE A 151 36.91 17.78 5.18
C ILE A 151 38.17 17.91 4.30
N LYS A 152 38.20 18.85 3.35
CA LYS A 152 39.37 19.08 2.49
C LYS A 152 40.56 19.58 3.30
N PHE A 153 40.38 20.52 4.21
CA PHE A 153 41.40 21.05 5.09
C PHE A 153 42.04 19.96 5.96
N LEU A 154 41.22 19.11 6.59
CA LEU A 154 41.69 17.99 7.40
C LEU A 154 42.52 16.97 6.58
N TYR A 155 42.16 16.78 5.33
CA TYR A 155 42.89 15.88 4.43
C TYR A 155 44.19 16.47 3.90
N ASP A 156 44.12 17.69 3.36
CA ASP A 156 45.23 18.31 2.64
C ASP A 156 46.32 18.87 3.59
N GLU A 157 45.89 19.59 4.66
CA GLU A 157 46.79 20.30 5.57
C GLU A 157 47.21 19.45 6.78
N GLN A 158 46.28 18.73 7.38
CA GLN A 158 46.55 17.94 8.59
C GLN A 158 46.85 16.47 8.31
N LYS A 159 46.77 16.02 7.04
CA LYS A 159 47.07 14.64 6.61
C LYS A 159 46.30 13.55 7.37
N HIS A 160 45.10 13.86 7.84
CA HIS A 160 44.24 12.87 8.48
C HIS A 160 43.76 11.81 7.49
N THR A 161 43.60 10.59 7.96
CA THR A 161 43.02 9.50 7.18
C THR A 161 41.53 9.72 6.96
N GLY A 162 40.96 9.18 5.87
CA GLY A 162 39.53 9.29 5.61
C GLY A 162 38.65 8.71 6.71
N GLU A 163 39.19 7.85 7.58
CA GLU A 163 38.47 7.25 8.72
C GLU A 163 38.44 8.19 9.92
N GLU A 164 39.55 8.88 10.20
CA GLU A 164 39.64 9.91 11.23
C GLU A 164 38.74 11.10 10.90
N ILE A 165 38.79 11.57 9.64
CA ILE A 165 37.92 12.65 9.16
C ILE A 165 36.47 12.28 9.28
N ALA A 166 36.08 11.03 8.96
CA ALA A 166 34.71 10.54 9.10
C ALA A 166 34.20 10.58 10.57
N LYS A 167 35.06 10.16 11.52
CA LYS A 167 34.79 10.24 12.95
C LYS A 167 34.63 11.68 13.46
N GLN A 168 35.55 12.57 13.03
CA GLN A 168 35.60 13.96 13.49
C GLN A 168 34.46 14.82 12.93
N THR A 169 34.10 14.63 11.65
CA THR A 169 33.07 15.43 10.96
C THR A 169 31.68 14.84 11.04
N GLY A 170 31.53 13.60 11.53
CA GLY A 170 30.22 12.90 11.65
C GLY A 170 29.60 12.50 10.29
N VAL A 171 30.41 12.38 9.24
CA VAL A 171 29.96 11.91 7.92
C VAL A 171 30.52 10.52 7.60
N SER A 172 29.86 9.79 6.69
CA SER A 172 30.35 8.47 6.30
C SER A 172 31.68 8.53 5.54
N ARG A 173 32.52 7.53 5.72
CA ARG A 173 33.81 7.37 5.03
C ARG A 173 33.69 7.52 3.49
N SER A 174 32.63 6.94 2.91
CA SER A 174 32.36 7.08 1.48
C SER A 174 32.06 8.52 1.06
N THR A 175 31.42 9.30 1.92
CA THR A 175 31.18 10.74 1.67
C THR A 175 32.48 11.54 1.74
N VAL A 176 33.37 11.25 2.69
CA VAL A 176 34.68 11.87 2.78
C VAL A 176 35.46 11.68 1.49
N TYR A 177 35.63 10.43 1.04
CA TYR A 177 36.37 10.14 -0.20
C TYR A 177 35.71 10.75 -1.44
N ARG A 178 34.40 10.84 -1.51
CA ARG A 178 33.68 11.51 -2.61
C ARG A 178 34.04 13.01 -2.66
N ILE A 179 34.12 13.67 -1.50
CA ILE A 179 34.44 15.10 -1.42
C ILE A 179 35.91 15.37 -1.79
N ILE A 180 36.84 14.53 -1.34
CA ILE A 180 38.27 14.63 -1.67
C ILE A 180 38.49 14.43 -3.17
N LYS A 181 37.76 13.49 -3.82
CA LYS A 181 37.87 13.22 -5.26
C LYS A 181 37.21 14.28 -6.15
N MET A 182 36.38 15.16 -5.58
CA MET A 182 35.80 16.29 -6.31
C MET A 182 36.83 17.42 -6.41
N LYS A 183 37.63 17.41 -7.52
CA LYS A 183 38.47 18.56 -7.93
C LYS A 183 37.60 19.74 -8.31
#